data_0aa232db164d122959cb35d763bca112
#
_entry.id   0aa232db164d122959cb35d763bca112
#
_cell.length_a   1.000
_cell.length_b   1.000
_cell.length_c   1.000
_cell.angle_alpha   90.00
_cell.angle_beta   90.00
_cell.angle_gamma   90.00
#
_symmetry.space_group_name_H-M   'P 1'
#
loop_
_entity.id
_entity.type
_entity.pdbx_description
1 polymer ?
#
loop_
_entity_poly.entity_id
_entity_poly.type
_entity_poly.pdbx_seq_one_letter_code
_entity_poly.pdbx_strand_id
1 'polypeptide(L)'
;MKLENLNIIIADDHPLFRNALRQALSLSFANTTWFEADSGDALQQVLDKPTVGFDLVLLDLQMPGSHGYSTLIHLRTHYPELPVVVISAHEDINTISRAIHYGGSGFIPKSASMDTLKDALTAVLFGDIWLPNGTEIIPIEDDATDQMASKLSDLTPQQYKVLQMFAEGLLNKQIAYDLGVSEATIKAHATAIFRKLGVRNRTQAVIALQQLEMDKLDLT
;
A
#
# COMPACT_ATOMS: atom_id res chain seq x y z
N MET A 1 14.70 18.12 -15.14
CA MET A 1 13.91 18.53 -13.98
C MET A 1 14.80 18.31 -12.75
N LYS A 2 14.98 19.29 -11.87
CA LYS A 2 15.73 19.06 -10.63
C LYS A 2 14.77 18.40 -9.63
N LEU A 3 15.19 17.31 -9.02
CA LEU A 3 14.45 16.64 -7.95
C LEU A 3 14.70 17.42 -6.63
N GLU A 4 13.97 18.51 -6.45
CA GLU A 4 14.09 19.41 -5.30
C GLU A 4 12.70 19.62 -4.65
N ASN A 5 12.67 19.80 -3.34
CA ASN A 5 11.45 20.02 -2.57
C ASN A 5 10.39 18.91 -2.70
N LEU A 6 10.83 17.66 -2.66
CA LEU A 6 9.97 16.50 -2.72
C LEU A 6 9.27 16.24 -1.38
N ASN A 7 8.05 15.73 -1.43
CA ASN A 7 7.31 15.19 -0.30
C ASN A 7 7.20 13.68 -0.48
N ILE A 8 7.99 12.92 0.27
CA ILE A 8 8.06 11.46 0.13
C ILE A 8 7.52 10.80 1.39
N ILE A 9 6.64 9.82 1.22
CA ILE A 9 6.13 8.99 2.31
C ILE A 9 6.95 7.71 2.39
N ILE A 10 7.41 7.35 3.61
CA ILE A 10 7.98 6.04 3.93
C ILE A 10 6.98 5.31 4.82
N ALA A 11 6.32 4.31 4.25
CA ALA A 11 5.37 3.45 4.93
C ALA A 11 6.01 2.08 5.18
N ASP A 12 6.46 1.84 6.40
CA ASP A 12 7.14 0.62 6.85
C ASP A 12 7.05 0.54 8.38
N ASP A 13 6.77 -0.60 8.96
CA ASP A 13 6.60 -0.75 10.43
C ASP A 13 7.94 -0.89 11.18
N HIS A 14 9.06 -1.02 10.47
CA HIS A 14 10.40 -1.16 11.06
C HIS A 14 11.08 0.22 11.24
N PRO A 15 11.13 0.79 12.45
CA PRO A 15 11.62 2.16 12.66
C PRO A 15 13.10 2.34 12.30
N LEU A 16 13.92 1.30 12.49
CA LEU A 16 15.34 1.36 12.12
C LEU A 16 15.50 1.44 10.59
N PHE A 17 14.69 0.70 9.84
CA PHE A 17 14.72 0.73 8.39
C PHE A 17 14.26 2.09 7.85
N ARG A 18 13.15 2.64 8.36
CA ARG A 18 12.70 3.99 7.98
C ARG A 18 13.78 5.04 8.23
N ASN A 19 14.43 5.02 9.41
CA ASN A 19 15.51 5.94 9.72
C ASN A 19 16.72 5.79 8.78
N ALA A 20 17.11 4.56 8.46
CA ALA A 20 18.21 4.28 7.53
C ALA A 20 17.90 4.80 6.13
N LEU A 21 16.69 4.53 5.60
CA LEU A 21 16.21 5.05 4.32
C LEU A 21 16.25 6.57 4.29
N ARG A 22 15.67 7.22 5.28
CA ARG A 22 15.64 8.67 5.36
C ARG A 22 17.04 9.28 5.37
N GLN A 23 17.95 8.77 6.20
CA GLN A 23 19.32 9.27 6.28
C GLN A 23 20.07 9.10 4.95
N ALA A 24 19.98 7.92 4.35
CA ALA A 24 20.68 7.63 3.11
C ALA A 24 20.16 8.45 1.93
N LEU A 25 18.83 8.57 1.82
CA LEU A 25 18.20 9.28 0.71
C LEU A 25 18.28 10.80 0.88
N SER A 26 18.32 11.33 2.11
CA SER A 26 18.50 12.77 2.36
C SER A 26 19.84 13.33 1.82
N LEU A 27 20.85 12.48 1.65
CA LEU A 27 22.10 12.88 1.02
C LEU A 27 21.97 13.07 -0.50
N SER A 28 21.02 12.38 -1.12
CA SER A 28 20.82 12.36 -2.57
C SER A 28 19.67 13.26 -3.03
N PHE A 29 18.63 13.40 -2.20
CA PHE A 29 17.44 14.21 -2.47
C PHE A 29 17.41 15.39 -1.51
N ALA A 30 18.10 16.46 -1.85
CA ALA A 30 18.16 17.68 -1.05
C ALA A 30 16.79 18.35 -0.93
N ASN A 31 16.49 18.94 0.24
CA ASN A 31 15.23 19.63 0.53
C ASN A 31 13.98 18.73 0.45
N THR A 32 14.12 17.41 0.66
CA THR A 32 12.99 16.49 0.72
C THR A 32 12.35 16.54 2.11
N THR A 33 11.02 16.68 2.14
CA THR A 33 10.21 16.47 3.34
C THR A 33 9.80 15.02 3.43
N TRP A 34 10.18 14.36 4.51
CA TRP A 34 9.89 12.96 4.76
C TRP A 34 8.68 12.82 5.67
N PHE A 35 7.72 12.03 5.24
CA PHE A 35 6.56 11.64 6.03
C PHE A 35 6.69 10.16 6.36
N GLU A 36 6.47 9.79 7.60
CA GLU A 36 6.62 8.41 8.06
C GLU A 36 5.25 7.84 8.46
N ALA A 37 5.01 6.59 8.10
CA ALA A 37 3.86 5.80 8.53
C ALA A 37 4.35 4.41 8.95
N ASP A 38 3.87 3.91 10.07
CA ASP A 38 4.23 2.59 10.62
C ASP A 38 3.08 1.57 10.51
N SER A 39 1.99 1.99 9.89
CA SER A 39 0.77 1.20 9.75
C SER A 39 -0.09 1.73 8.60
N GLY A 40 -1.06 0.95 8.15
CA GLY A 40 -2.04 1.37 7.15
C GLY A 40 -2.83 2.60 7.60
N ASP A 41 -3.23 2.66 8.87
CA ASP A 41 -3.92 3.83 9.44
C ASP A 41 -3.07 5.08 9.47
N ALA A 42 -1.80 4.97 9.86
CA ALA A 42 -0.86 6.09 9.84
C ALA A 42 -0.62 6.60 8.41
N LEU A 43 -0.52 5.69 7.45
CA LEU A 43 -0.41 6.05 6.03
C LEU A 43 -1.62 6.84 5.56
N GLN A 44 -2.84 6.39 5.89
CA GLN A 44 -4.06 7.12 5.53
C GLN A 44 -4.11 8.51 6.19
N GLN A 45 -3.74 8.64 7.46
CA GLN A 45 -3.67 9.93 8.14
C GLN A 45 -2.66 10.91 7.49
N VAL A 46 -1.56 10.39 6.95
CA VAL A 46 -0.60 11.21 6.19
C VAL A 46 -1.22 11.67 4.88
N LEU A 47 -1.88 10.78 4.14
CA LEU A 47 -2.50 11.07 2.84
C LEU A 47 -3.70 12.03 2.95
N ASP A 48 -4.43 11.99 4.07
CA ASP A 48 -5.59 12.87 4.32
C ASP A 48 -5.21 14.33 4.61
N LYS A 49 -3.93 14.70 4.62
CA LYS A 49 -3.48 16.07 4.81
C LYS A 49 -3.81 16.93 3.58
N PRO A 50 -4.77 17.87 3.66
CA PRO A 50 -5.35 18.51 2.47
C PRO A 50 -4.43 19.50 1.76
N THR A 51 -3.32 19.90 2.38
CA THR A 51 -2.41 20.93 1.87
C THR A 51 -1.07 20.43 1.37
N VAL A 52 -0.85 19.10 1.40
CA VAL A 52 0.43 18.49 1.01
C VAL A 52 0.22 17.68 -0.25
N GLY A 53 0.88 18.06 -1.34
CA GLY A 53 1.05 17.18 -2.50
C GLY A 53 2.21 16.23 -2.24
N PHE A 54 2.01 14.93 -2.45
CA PHE A 54 3.05 13.92 -2.32
C PHE A 54 3.59 13.54 -3.69
N ASP A 55 4.91 13.30 -3.76
CA ASP A 55 5.60 12.97 -5.00
C ASP A 55 5.90 11.48 -5.13
N LEU A 56 5.94 10.74 -4.00
CA LEU A 56 6.27 9.32 -3.99
C LEU A 56 5.83 8.67 -2.67
N VAL A 57 5.38 7.42 -2.75
CA VAL A 57 5.22 6.51 -1.60
C VAL A 57 6.20 5.36 -1.72
N LEU A 58 6.97 5.11 -0.67
CA LEU A 58 7.71 3.86 -0.45
C LEU A 58 6.84 3.00 0.45
N LEU A 59 6.34 1.88 -0.06
CA LEU A 59 5.35 1.05 0.59
C LEU A 59 5.90 -0.32 0.95
N ASP A 60 5.98 -0.63 2.23
CA ASP A 60 6.08 -2.02 2.68
C ASP A 60 4.72 -2.71 2.59
N LEU A 61 4.69 -3.90 2.00
CA LEU A 61 3.47 -4.70 1.92
C LEU A 61 3.10 -5.38 3.25
N GLN A 62 4.03 -5.45 4.21
CA GLN A 62 3.86 -6.16 5.47
C GLN A 62 3.85 -5.21 6.67
N MET A 63 2.85 -4.37 6.76
CA MET A 63 2.65 -3.47 7.90
C MET A 63 1.37 -3.80 8.67
N PRO A 64 1.28 -3.53 9.98
CA PRO A 64 0.02 -3.58 10.70
C PRO A 64 -1.06 -2.72 10.03
N GLY A 65 -2.28 -3.27 9.89
CA GLY A 65 -3.38 -2.58 9.20
C GLY A 65 -3.17 -2.38 7.69
N SER A 66 -2.09 -2.91 7.13
CA SER A 66 -1.89 -3.04 5.69
C SER A 66 -2.15 -4.50 5.30
N HIS A 67 -2.88 -4.71 4.22
CA HIS A 67 -3.24 -6.05 3.75
C HIS A 67 -2.60 -6.31 2.38
N GLY A 68 -1.27 -6.38 2.38
CA GLY A 68 -0.48 -6.70 1.20
C GLY A 68 -0.80 -5.80 0.00
N TYR A 69 -1.15 -6.39 -1.12
CA TYR A 69 -1.44 -5.66 -2.35
C TYR A 69 -2.72 -4.82 -2.30
N SER A 70 -3.66 -5.09 -1.37
CA SER A 70 -4.88 -4.30 -1.27
C SER A 70 -4.61 -2.83 -0.96
N THR A 71 -3.57 -2.54 -0.15
CA THR A 71 -3.13 -1.17 0.13
C THR A 71 -2.56 -0.51 -1.13
N LEU A 72 -1.76 -1.23 -1.91
CA LEU A 72 -1.24 -0.76 -3.19
C LEU A 72 -2.38 -0.44 -4.17
N ILE A 73 -3.33 -1.36 -4.34
CA ILE A 73 -4.51 -1.19 -5.20
C ILE A 73 -5.33 0.04 -4.76
N HIS A 74 -5.54 0.18 -3.44
CA HIS A 74 -6.25 1.34 -2.89
C HIS A 74 -5.54 2.66 -3.22
N LEU A 75 -4.22 2.72 -3.02
CA LEU A 75 -3.41 3.90 -3.36
C LEU A 75 -3.51 4.23 -4.84
N ARG A 76 -3.33 3.25 -5.72
CA ARG A 76 -3.38 3.46 -7.17
C ARG A 76 -4.76 3.88 -7.67
N THR A 77 -5.82 3.44 -7.00
CA THR A 77 -7.20 3.82 -7.35
C THR A 77 -7.54 5.25 -6.93
N HIS A 78 -7.14 5.65 -5.71
CA HIS A 78 -7.56 6.94 -5.14
C HIS A 78 -6.54 8.06 -5.34
N TYR A 79 -5.28 7.69 -5.61
CA TYR A 79 -4.18 8.62 -5.87
C TYR A 79 -3.43 8.20 -7.15
N PRO A 80 -4.09 8.21 -8.34
CA PRO A 80 -3.54 7.65 -9.59
C PRO A 80 -2.24 8.33 -10.04
N GLU A 81 -2.07 9.61 -9.73
CA GLU A 81 -0.86 10.37 -10.08
C GLU A 81 0.31 10.16 -9.11
N LEU A 82 0.06 9.57 -7.94
CA LEU A 82 1.07 9.35 -6.93
C LEU A 82 1.80 8.03 -7.18
N PRO A 83 3.07 8.05 -7.59
CA PRO A 83 3.83 6.82 -7.80
C PRO A 83 4.05 6.09 -6.48
N VAL A 84 3.90 4.76 -6.52
CA VAL A 84 4.09 3.88 -5.38
C VAL A 84 5.19 2.88 -5.70
N VAL A 85 6.27 2.92 -4.95
CA VAL A 85 7.36 1.93 -5.01
C VAL A 85 7.20 0.95 -3.86
N VAL A 86 7.05 -0.31 -4.19
CA VAL A 86 7.01 -1.38 -3.19
C VAL A 86 8.41 -1.66 -2.68
N ILE A 87 8.58 -1.72 -1.36
CA ILE A 87 9.80 -2.17 -0.71
C ILE A 87 9.47 -3.42 0.10
N SER A 88 10.14 -4.54 -0.17
CA SER A 88 9.83 -5.81 0.48
C SER A 88 11.09 -6.63 0.79
N ALA A 89 11.00 -7.44 1.85
CA ALA A 89 11.99 -8.48 2.12
C ALA A 89 11.81 -9.73 1.24
N HIS A 90 10.60 -9.91 0.65
CA HIS A 90 10.30 -10.98 -0.28
C HIS A 90 10.56 -10.49 -1.70
N GLU A 91 11.57 -11.05 -2.35
CA GLU A 91 12.07 -10.62 -3.66
C GLU A 91 11.90 -11.69 -4.75
N ASP A 92 10.97 -12.62 -4.52
CA ASP A 92 10.63 -13.63 -5.52
C ASP A 92 9.87 -13.01 -6.71
N ILE A 93 9.96 -13.68 -7.86
CA ILE A 93 9.42 -13.16 -9.13
C ILE A 93 7.89 -12.96 -9.10
N ASN A 94 7.15 -13.80 -8.36
CA ASN A 94 5.70 -13.67 -8.23
C ASN A 94 5.35 -12.40 -7.45
N THR A 95 6.04 -12.15 -6.33
CA THR A 95 5.87 -10.94 -5.52
C THR A 95 6.15 -9.70 -6.35
N ILE A 96 7.25 -9.68 -7.11
CA ILE A 96 7.60 -8.54 -7.96
C ILE A 96 6.55 -8.33 -9.06
N SER A 97 6.18 -9.42 -9.76
CA SER A 97 5.21 -9.35 -10.86
C SER A 97 3.85 -8.87 -10.40
N ARG A 98 3.36 -9.35 -9.26
CA ARG A 98 2.10 -8.89 -8.66
C ARG A 98 2.16 -7.42 -8.25
N ALA A 99 3.26 -6.95 -7.66
CA ALA A 99 3.41 -5.54 -7.31
C ALA A 99 3.26 -4.62 -8.53
N ILE A 100 3.87 -4.99 -9.65
CA ILE A 100 3.76 -4.22 -10.90
C ILE A 100 2.37 -4.38 -11.52
N HIS A 101 1.82 -5.59 -11.54
CA HIS A 101 0.47 -5.86 -12.06
C HIS A 101 -0.60 -5.02 -11.36
N TYR A 102 -0.51 -4.85 -10.04
CA TYR A 102 -1.41 -4.00 -9.26
C TYR A 102 -1.05 -2.50 -9.28
N GLY A 103 -0.19 -2.10 -10.22
CA GLY A 103 0.09 -0.69 -10.52
C GLY A 103 1.24 -0.08 -9.73
N GLY A 104 2.11 -0.88 -9.12
CA GLY A 104 3.36 -0.38 -8.54
C GLY A 104 4.23 0.28 -9.60
N SER A 105 4.80 1.43 -9.28
CA SER A 105 5.75 2.15 -10.14
C SER A 105 7.17 1.58 -10.03
N GLY A 106 7.41 0.65 -9.12
CA GLY A 106 8.67 -0.04 -8.97
C GLY A 106 8.64 -1.01 -7.79
N PHE A 107 9.64 -1.88 -7.76
CA PHE A 107 9.86 -2.84 -6.68
C PHE A 107 11.33 -2.82 -6.27
N ILE A 108 11.59 -2.62 -4.98
CA ILE A 108 12.94 -2.56 -4.42
C ILE A 108 13.05 -3.59 -3.28
N PRO A 109 13.98 -4.54 -3.36
CA PRO A 109 14.28 -5.42 -2.22
C PRO A 109 14.78 -4.63 -1.01
N LYS A 110 14.35 -5.00 0.20
CA LYS A 110 14.91 -4.41 1.46
C LYS A 110 16.41 -4.67 1.60
N SER A 111 16.94 -5.66 0.89
CA SER A 111 18.37 -6.00 0.81
C SER A 111 19.17 -5.09 -0.15
N ALA A 112 18.49 -4.23 -0.93
CA ALA A 112 19.13 -3.39 -1.94
C ALA A 112 20.14 -2.41 -1.33
N SER A 113 21.21 -2.12 -2.09
CA SER A 113 22.17 -1.10 -1.71
C SER A 113 21.57 0.31 -1.75
N MET A 114 22.18 1.25 -1.04
CA MET A 114 21.73 2.66 -1.05
C MET A 114 21.87 3.30 -2.43
N ASP A 115 22.87 2.92 -3.22
CA ASP A 115 23.02 3.39 -4.60
C ASP A 115 21.87 2.86 -5.47
N THR A 116 21.53 1.57 -5.33
CA THR A 116 20.38 0.96 -6.00
C THR A 116 19.06 1.66 -5.65
N LEU A 117 18.83 1.95 -4.36
CA LEU A 117 17.67 2.70 -3.89
C LEU A 117 17.58 4.09 -4.54
N LYS A 118 18.69 4.83 -4.54
CA LYS A 118 18.75 6.14 -5.16
C LYS A 118 18.44 6.10 -6.66
N ASP A 119 19.04 5.15 -7.38
CA ASP A 119 18.82 5.00 -8.83
C ASP A 119 17.37 4.63 -9.13
N ALA A 120 16.79 3.71 -8.35
CA ALA A 120 15.40 3.31 -8.45
C ALA A 120 14.43 4.48 -8.24
N LEU A 121 14.60 5.24 -7.15
CA LEU A 121 13.74 6.38 -6.86
C LEU A 121 13.89 7.49 -7.89
N THR A 122 15.11 7.71 -8.39
CA THR A 122 15.35 8.67 -9.45
C THR A 122 14.58 8.27 -10.72
N ALA A 123 14.68 7.01 -11.16
CA ALA A 123 13.96 6.50 -12.32
C ALA A 123 12.44 6.69 -12.17
N VAL A 124 11.87 6.28 -11.02
CA VAL A 124 10.44 6.38 -10.75
C VAL A 124 9.96 7.84 -10.72
N LEU A 125 10.72 8.76 -10.13
CA LEU A 125 10.40 10.19 -10.09
C LEU A 125 10.47 10.84 -11.48
N PHE A 126 11.18 10.23 -12.44
CA PHE A 126 11.15 10.61 -13.86
C PHE A 126 10.05 9.92 -14.66
N GLY A 127 9.26 9.04 -14.04
CA GLY A 127 8.12 8.36 -14.65
C GLY A 127 8.42 6.98 -15.22
N ASP A 128 9.62 6.45 -14.97
CA ASP A 128 9.98 5.09 -15.37
C ASP A 128 9.48 4.06 -14.36
N ILE A 129 9.25 2.82 -14.79
CA ILE A 129 9.04 1.68 -13.89
C ILE A 129 10.41 1.08 -13.55
N TRP A 130 10.70 0.92 -12.26
CA TRP A 130 11.97 0.34 -11.85
C TRP A 130 11.81 -1.07 -11.29
N LEU A 131 12.71 -1.97 -11.71
CA LEU A 131 12.77 -3.37 -11.29
C LEU A 131 14.21 -3.77 -10.96
N PRO A 132 14.43 -4.74 -10.07
CA PRO A 132 15.75 -5.34 -9.87
C PRO A 132 16.31 -5.89 -11.18
N ASN A 133 17.63 -5.80 -11.36
CA ASN A 133 18.29 -6.26 -12.57
C ASN A 133 18.03 -7.76 -12.81
N GLY A 134 17.69 -8.10 -14.07
CA GLY A 134 17.42 -9.48 -14.47
C GLY A 134 16.02 -9.97 -14.13
N THR A 135 15.12 -9.11 -13.65
CA THR A 135 13.73 -9.45 -13.41
C THR A 135 12.95 -9.46 -14.73
N GLU A 136 12.36 -10.59 -15.08
CA GLU A 136 11.36 -10.70 -16.14
C GLU A 136 9.97 -10.81 -15.51
N ILE A 137 9.10 -9.85 -15.79
CA ILE A 137 7.73 -9.88 -15.28
C ILE A 137 7.00 -11.06 -15.92
N ILE A 138 6.45 -11.93 -15.08
CA ILE A 138 5.59 -13.02 -15.54
C ILE A 138 4.14 -12.56 -15.59
N PRO A 139 3.35 -12.98 -16.59
CA PRO A 139 1.91 -12.73 -16.62
C PRO A 139 1.25 -13.33 -15.37
N ILE A 140 0.39 -12.57 -14.73
CA ILE A 140 -0.43 -13.06 -13.63
C ILE A 140 -1.74 -13.56 -14.22
N GLU A 141 -1.93 -14.86 -14.20
CA GLU A 141 -3.17 -15.54 -14.62
C GLU A 141 -3.95 -15.99 -13.38
N ASP A 142 -4.48 -15.05 -12.62
CA ASP A 142 -5.32 -15.33 -11.46
C ASP A 142 -6.61 -14.52 -11.51
N ASP A 143 -7.56 -15.01 -12.31
CA ASP A 143 -8.86 -14.39 -12.52
C ASP A 143 -9.61 -14.06 -11.21
N ALA A 144 -9.48 -14.89 -10.18
CA ALA A 144 -10.18 -14.70 -8.90
C ALA A 144 -9.58 -13.54 -8.10
N THR A 145 -8.25 -13.46 -8.05
CA THR A 145 -7.52 -12.39 -7.34
C THR A 145 -7.68 -11.07 -8.06
N ASP A 146 -7.64 -11.05 -9.40
CA ASP A 146 -7.85 -9.85 -10.22
C ASP A 146 -9.29 -9.33 -10.11
N GLN A 147 -10.29 -10.24 -10.11
CA GLN A 147 -11.67 -9.85 -9.84
C GLN A 147 -11.84 -9.24 -8.45
N MET A 148 -11.13 -9.76 -7.44
CA MET A 148 -11.18 -9.21 -6.10
C MET A 148 -10.47 -7.84 -6.02
N ALA A 149 -9.33 -7.69 -6.70
CA ALA A 149 -8.63 -6.41 -6.83
C ALA A 149 -9.54 -5.33 -7.44
N SER A 150 -10.23 -5.65 -8.52
CA SER A 150 -11.21 -4.77 -9.15
C SER A 150 -12.35 -4.37 -8.21
N LYS A 151 -12.91 -5.31 -7.44
CA LYS A 151 -13.96 -5.02 -6.47
C LYS A 151 -13.48 -4.17 -5.30
N LEU A 152 -12.24 -4.34 -4.86
CA LEU A 152 -11.63 -3.50 -3.82
C LEU A 152 -11.41 -2.07 -4.31
N SER A 153 -11.04 -1.88 -5.56
CA SER A 153 -10.88 -0.55 -6.16
C SER A 153 -12.21 0.24 -6.20
N ASP A 154 -13.35 -0.44 -6.19
CA ASP A 154 -14.67 0.18 -6.10
C ASP A 154 -14.98 0.76 -4.71
N LEU A 155 -14.25 0.38 -3.66
CA LEU A 155 -14.50 0.88 -2.31
C LEU A 155 -14.07 2.35 -2.19
N THR A 156 -14.89 3.17 -1.51
CA THR A 156 -14.44 4.51 -1.12
C THR A 156 -13.37 4.43 -0.04
N PRO A 157 -12.53 5.46 0.17
CA PRO A 157 -11.52 5.46 1.24
C PRO A 157 -12.11 5.10 2.60
N GLN A 158 -13.28 5.65 2.95
CA GLN A 158 -13.94 5.34 4.20
C GLN A 158 -14.44 3.89 4.29
N GLN A 159 -14.92 3.31 3.19
CA GLN A 159 -15.32 1.90 3.14
C GLN A 159 -14.11 0.98 3.26
N TYR A 160 -13.02 1.32 2.58
CA TYR A 160 -11.77 0.57 2.68
C TYR A 160 -11.23 0.58 4.12
N LYS A 161 -11.21 1.75 4.78
CA LYS A 161 -10.82 1.89 6.19
C LYS A 161 -11.68 1.03 7.12
N VAL A 162 -13.01 1.03 6.95
CA VAL A 162 -13.93 0.17 7.73
C VAL A 162 -13.63 -1.32 7.48
N LEU A 163 -13.30 -1.70 6.24
CA LEU A 163 -12.93 -3.08 5.90
C LEU A 163 -11.62 -3.51 6.58
N GLN A 164 -10.61 -2.64 6.62
CA GLN A 164 -9.37 -2.88 7.36
C GLN A 164 -9.64 -3.11 8.86
N MET A 165 -10.43 -2.23 9.48
CA MET A 165 -10.82 -2.37 10.90
C MET A 165 -11.65 -3.65 11.14
N PHE A 166 -12.37 -4.14 10.13
CA PHE A 166 -12.99 -5.46 10.19
C PHE A 166 -11.95 -6.58 10.24
N ALA A 167 -10.90 -6.50 9.46
CA ALA A 167 -9.82 -7.50 9.44
C ALA A 167 -9.04 -7.52 10.77
N GLU A 168 -8.90 -6.37 11.43
CA GLU A 168 -8.34 -6.26 12.78
C GLU A 168 -9.23 -6.84 13.89
N GLY A 169 -10.45 -7.25 13.56
CA GLY A 169 -11.39 -7.86 14.51
C GLY A 169 -12.24 -6.88 15.32
N LEU A 170 -12.18 -5.58 15.05
CA LEU A 170 -12.90 -4.54 15.81
C LEU A 170 -14.42 -4.67 15.63
N LEU A 171 -15.18 -4.54 16.69
CA LEU A 171 -16.64 -4.55 16.64
C LEU A 171 -17.19 -3.23 16.07
N ASN A 172 -18.38 -3.24 15.46
CA ASN A 172 -19.01 -2.03 14.91
C ASN A 172 -19.06 -0.86 15.91
N LYS A 173 -19.26 -1.14 17.18
CA LYS A 173 -19.27 -0.12 18.25
C LYS A 173 -17.89 0.51 18.45
N GLN A 174 -16.82 -0.28 18.37
CA GLN A 174 -15.44 0.21 18.47
C GLN A 174 -15.09 1.06 17.26
N ILE A 175 -15.36 0.55 16.06
CA ILE A 175 -15.15 1.28 14.80
C ILE A 175 -15.91 2.62 14.79
N ALA A 176 -17.18 2.61 15.26
CA ALA A 176 -17.99 3.81 15.34
C ALA A 176 -17.36 4.86 16.29
N TYR A 177 -16.84 4.40 17.43
CA TYR A 177 -16.14 5.27 18.38
C TYR A 177 -14.85 5.85 17.78
N ASP A 178 -14.01 5.02 17.17
CA ASP A 178 -12.72 5.41 16.60
C ASP A 178 -12.87 6.39 15.42
N LEU A 179 -13.93 6.20 14.62
CA LEU A 179 -14.22 7.06 13.47
C LEU A 179 -15.12 8.26 13.80
N GLY A 180 -15.58 8.40 15.05
CA GLY A 180 -16.44 9.51 15.47
C GLY A 180 -17.83 9.52 14.81
N VAL A 181 -18.37 8.34 14.45
CA VAL A 181 -19.67 8.19 13.76
C VAL A 181 -20.63 7.29 14.57
N SER A 182 -21.87 7.16 14.09
CA SER A 182 -22.83 6.24 14.74
C SER A 182 -22.58 4.78 14.33
N GLU A 183 -22.97 3.82 15.21
CA GLU A 183 -22.95 2.40 14.85
C GLU A 183 -23.86 2.09 13.66
N ALA A 184 -24.93 2.84 13.47
CA ALA A 184 -25.80 2.72 12.31
C ALA A 184 -25.06 3.09 11.01
N THR A 185 -24.19 4.08 11.06
CA THR A 185 -23.32 4.48 9.93
C THR A 185 -22.37 3.34 9.57
N ILE A 186 -21.74 2.69 10.55
CA ILE A 186 -20.87 1.52 10.32
C ILE A 186 -21.64 0.36 9.69
N LYS A 187 -22.87 0.09 10.15
CA LYS A 187 -23.73 -0.94 9.53
C LYS A 187 -24.09 -0.61 8.08
N ALA A 188 -24.29 0.66 7.76
CA ALA A 188 -24.52 1.11 6.37
C ALA A 188 -23.25 0.90 5.53
N HIS A 189 -22.08 1.26 6.02
CA HIS A 189 -20.80 0.97 5.35
C HIS A 189 -20.60 -0.53 5.15
N ALA A 190 -20.86 -1.36 6.16
CA ALA A 190 -20.76 -2.82 6.05
C ALA A 190 -21.65 -3.37 4.91
N THR A 191 -22.90 -2.93 4.85
CA THR A 191 -23.84 -3.34 3.79
C THR A 191 -23.33 -2.94 2.40
N ALA A 192 -22.78 -1.72 2.26
CA ALA A 192 -22.24 -1.24 0.99
C ALA A 192 -20.98 -2.03 0.60
N ILE A 193 -20.08 -2.31 1.56
CA ILE A 193 -18.88 -3.12 1.36
C ILE A 193 -19.26 -4.52 0.88
N PHE A 194 -20.16 -5.21 1.59
CA PHE A 194 -20.57 -6.57 1.24
C PHE A 194 -21.17 -6.64 -0.17
N ARG A 195 -21.98 -5.67 -0.54
CA ARG A 195 -22.56 -5.57 -1.88
C ARG A 195 -21.48 -5.38 -2.95
N LYS A 196 -20.51 -4.48 -2.73
CA LYS A 196 -19.44 -4.16 -3.69
C LYS A 196 -18.49 -5.34 -3.86
N LEU A 197 -18.11 -5.99 -2.78
CA LEU A 197 -17.25 -7.18 -2.83
C LEU A 197 -17.99 -8.44 -3.32
N GLY A 198 -19.34 -8.42 -3.36
CA GLY A 198 -20.14 -9.59 -3.72
C GLY A 198 -20.15 -10.68 -2.64
N VAL A 199 -20.00 -10.30 -1.38
CA VAL A 199 -19.97 -11.21 -0.22
C VAL A 199 -21.22 -11.04 0.66
N ARG A 200 -21.48 -12.03 1.53
CA ARG A 200 -22.72 -12.08 2.32
C ARG A 200 -22.55 -11.59 3.76
N ASN A 201 -21.33 -11.58 4.27
CA ASN A 201 -21.09 -11.26 5.68
C ASN A 201 -19.65 -10.76 5.89
N ARG A 202 -19.38 -10.27 7.11
CA ARG A 202 -18.09 -9.74 7.53
C ARG A 202 -16.94 -10.74 7.35
N THR A 203 -17.14 -12.00 7.75
CA THR A 203 -16.11 -13.02 7.65
C THR A 203 -15.67 -13.21 6.19
N GLN A 204 -16.62 -13.29 5.25
CA GLN A 204 -16.31 -13.38 3.84
C GLN A 204 -15.62 -12.12 3.29
N ALA A 205 -15.97 -10.92 3.79
CA ALA A 205 -15.31 -9.68 3.40
C ALA A 205 -13.84 -9.65 3.87
N VAL A 206 -13.57 -10.12 5.08
CA VAL A 206 -12.21 -10.25 5.61
C VAL A 206 -11.40 -11.28 4.83
N ILE A 207 -11.98 -12.45 4.54
CA ILE A 207 -11.32 -13.48 3.71
C ILE A 207 -11.00 -12.93 2.31
N ALA A 208 -11.92 -12.19 1.70
CA ALA A 208 -11.71 -11.56 0.40
C ALA A 208 -10.57 -10.54 0.42
N LEU A 209 -10.42 -9.77 1.49
CA LEU A 209 -9.29 -8.86 1.68
C LEU A 209 -7.98 -9.65 1.82
N GLN A 210 -8.00 -10.74 2.60
CA GLN A 210 -6.83 -11.60 2.83
C GLN A 210 -6.34 -12.35 1.58
N GLN A 211 -7.19 -12.57 0.58
CA GLN A 211 -6.78 -13.15 -0.71
C GLN A 211 -5.77 -12.27 -1.47
N LEU A 212 -5.73 -10.98 -1.17
CA LEU A 212 -4.75 -10.04 -1.72
C LEU A 212 -3.56 -9.79 -0.77
N GLU A 213 -3.56 -10.42 0.39
CA GLU A 213 -2.35 -10.53 1.20
C GLU A 213 -1.35 -11.38 0.41
N MET A 214 -0.08 -11.07 0.59
CA MET A 214 0.97 -11.95 0.06
C MET A 214 0.65 -13.37 0.53
N ASP A 215 0.55 -14.30 -0.42
CA ASP A 215 0.46 -15.71 -0.08
C ASP A 215 1.45 -15.98 1.05
N LYS A 216 0.92 -16.43 2.19
CA LYS A 216 1.78 -16.93 3.27
C LYS A 216 2.61 -18.00 2.61
N LEU A 217 3.85 -17.63 2.27
CA LEU A 217 4.83 -18.55 1.74
C LEU A 217 4.71 -19.82 2.55
N ASP A 218 4.45 -20.91 1.84
CA ASP A 218 4.49 -22.26 2.38
C ASP A 218 5.69 -22.38 3.32
N LEU A 219 5.40 -22.29 4.63
CA LEU A 219 6.33 -22.66 5.67
C LEU A 219 6.37 -24.19 5.67
N THR A 220 7.13 -24.75 4.76
CA THR A 220 7.63 -26.13 4.81
C THR A 220 9.14 -26.13 4.81
#